data_4b605b8657ee734f3dfea699cae9d10e
#
_entry.id   4b605b8657ee734f3dfea699cae9d10e
#
_cell.length_a   1.000
_cell.length_b   1.000
_cell.length_c   1.000
_cell.angle_alpha   90.00
_cell.angle_beta   90.00
_cell.angle_gamma   90.00
#
_symmetry.space_group_name_H-M   'P 1'
#
loop_
_entity.id
_entity.type
_entity.pdbx_description
1 polymer ?
#
loop_
_entity_poly.entity_id
_entity_poly.type
_entity_poly.pdbx_seq_one_letter_code
_entity_poly.pdbx_strand_id
1 'polypeptide(L)'
;GQTSAKDRIDLANKFNDLDSSLKVMLVSLKAGGTGLNLIGADIVVHLDPWWNLAAENQATDRAHRIGQNRAVTVYKLICKSTIEEKVIILQNKKKQLGEIIHDYDEDNPIFSDDDIKFLLN
;
A
#
# COMPACT_ATOMS: atom_id res chain seq x y z
N GLY A 1 14.02 5.48 -2.39
CA GLY A 1 14.82 4.96 -1.36
C GLY A 1 16.01 5.76 -0.86
N GLN A 2 16.54 6.76 -1.60
CA GLN A 2 17.75 7.51 -1.19
C GLN A 2 17.44 8.77 -0.36
N THR A 3 16.18 9.15 -0.20
CA THR A 3 15.76 10.33 0.57
C THR A 3 16.03 10.12 2.07
N SER A 4 16.68 11.07 2.72
CA SER A 4 16.98 10.99 4.16
C SER A 4 15.71 10.97 5.00
N ALA A 5 15.79 10.48 6.25
CA ALA A 5 14.64 10.44 7.16
C ALA A 5 14.09 11.86 7.42
N LYS A 6 14.98 12.84 7.58
CA LYS A 6 14.61 14.24 7.79
C LYS A 6 13.87 14.81 6.58
N ASP A 7 14.42 14.62 5.37
CA ASP A 7 13.80 15.15 4.15
C ASP A 7 12.42 14.51 3.89
N ARG A 8 12.24 13.25 4.27
CA ARG A 8 10.92 12.58 4.17
C ARG A 8 9.87 13.25 5.06
N ILE A 9 10.26 13.60 6.29
CA ILE A 9 9.36 14.29 7.23
C ILE A 9 9.03 15.69 6.69
N ASP A 10 10.02 16.43 6.21
CA ASP A 10 9.82 17.77 5.66
C ASP A 10 8.93 17.76 4.41
N LEU A 11 9.11 16.75 3.53
CA LEU A 11 8.23 16.54 2.36
C LEU A 11 6.81 16.19 2.78
N ALA A 12 6.63 15.32 3.77
CA ALA A 12 5.30 14.96 4.28
C ALA A 12 4.58 16.17 4.89
N ASN A 13 5.30 16.99 5.66
CA ASN A 13 4.74 18.23 6.22
C ASN A 13 4.30 19.20 5.13
N LYS A 14 5.13 19.40 4.10
CA LYS A 14 4.78 20.24 2.95
C LYS A 14 3.58 19.68 2.17
N PHE A 15 3.49 18.36 2.03
CA PHE A 15 2.38 17.71 1.34
C PHE A 15 1.07 17.84 2.11
N ASN A 16 1.11 17.83 3.44
CA ASN A 16 -0.05 17.96 4.31
C ASN A 16 -0.53 19.42 4.44
N ASP A 17 0.29 20.40 4.04
CA ASP A 17 -0.07 21.81 4.04
C ASP A 17 -1.05 22.13 2.91
N LEU A 18 -2.23 22.61 3.25
CA LEU A 18 -3.31 22.94 2.29
C LEU A 18 -2.91 24.04 1.30
N ASP A 19 -2.06 24.97 1.72
CA ASP A 19 -1.57 26.08 0.89
C ASP A 19 -0.38 25.70 0.03
N SER A 20 0.14 24.46 0.19
CA SER A 20 1.26 23.98 -0.58
C SER A 20 0.92 23.77 -2.05
N SER A 21 1.86 24.09 -2.93
CA SER A 21 1.80 23.73 -4.35
C SER A 21 2.04 22.25 -4.62
N LEU A 22 2.49 21.49 -3.62
CA LEU A 22 2.78 20.07 -3.73
C LEU A 22 1.47 19.26 -3.69
N LYS A 23 0.99 18.84 -4.86
CA LYS A 23 -0.28 18.11 -5.01
C LYS A 23 -0.14 16.60 -5.14
N VAL A 24 1.07 16.12 -5.45
CA VAL A 24 1.36 14.70 -5.65
C VAL A 24 2.62 14.33 -4.91
N MET A 25 2.59 13.19 -4.19
CA MET A 25 3.76 12.64 -3.51
C MET A 25 3.96 11.19 -3.95
N LEU A 26 5.16 10.86 -4.42
CA LEU A 26 5.55 9.50 -4.76
C LEU A 26 6.21 8.84 -3.55
N VAL A 27 5.71 7.68 -3.15
CA VAL A 27 6.21 6.96 -1.97
C VAL A 27 6.48 5.50 -2.35
N SER A 28 7.67 5.01 -2.06
CA SER A 28 7.98 3.58 -2.20
C SER A 28 7.35 2.79 -1.06
N LEU A 29 6.73 1.65 -1.35
CA LEU A 29 6.17 0.74 -0.34
C LEU A 29 7.24 0.29 0.67
N LYS A 30 8.46 -0.01 0.20
CA LYS A 30 9.59 -0.38 1.07
C LYS A 30 10.06 0.75 2.00
N ALA A 31 9.99 2.01 1.54
CA ALA A 31 10.27 3.17 2.39
C ALA A 31 9.16 3.42 3.42
N GLY A 32 8.11 2.68 3.28
CA GLY A 32 6.89 2.75 4.07
C GLY A 32 7.02 2.41 5.54
N GLY A 33 8.06 1.72 6.01
CA GLY A 33 8.28 1.42 7.43
C GLY A 33 8.50 2.65 8.33
N THR A 34 8.65 3.84 7.80
CA THR A 34 9.02 5.05 8.53
C THR A 34 7.86 5.86 9.12
N GLY A 35 6.64 5.31 9.17
CA GLY A 35 5.53 5.94 9.90
C GLY A 35 5.11 7.33 9.41
N LEU A 36 5.37 7.67 8.14
CA LEU A 36 4.98 8.96 7.57
C LEU A 36 3.47 9.19 7.71
N ASN A 37 3.09 10.39 8.09
CA ASN A 37 1.71 10.83 8.14
C ASN A 37 1.38 11.63 6.88
N LEU A 38 0.42 11.14 6.07
CA LEU A 38 0.04 11.72 4.78
C LEU A 38 -1.45 12.08 4.74
N ILE A 39 -1.96 12.68 5.82
CA ILE A 39 -3.37 13.08 5.93
C ILE A 39 -3.80 14.16 4.93
N GLY A 40 -2.86 14.78 4.24
CA GLY A 40 -3.14 15.66 3.10
C GLY A 40 -3.68 14.92 1.87
N ALA A 41 -3.47 13.59 1.79
CA ALA A 41 -3.95 12.77 0.69
C ALA A 41 -5.40 12.34 0.89
N ASP A 42 -6.23 12.53 -0.10
CA ASP A 42 -7.58 11.97 -0.23
C ASP A 42 -7.66 10.93 -1.36
N ILE A 43 -6.61 10.81 -2.15
CA ILE A 43 -6.45 9.80 -3.19
C ILE A 43 -5.13 9.06 -2.99
N VAL A 44 -5.20 7.73 -2.99
CA VAL A 44 -4.03 6.84 -2.98
C VAL A 44 -4.05 6.00 -4.24
N VAL A 45 -2.94 5.94 -4.95
CA VAL A 45 -2.80 5.11 -6.16
C VAL A 45 -1.67 4.11 -5.97
N HIS A 46 -2.00 2.82 -5.93
CA HIS A 46 -1.03 1.74 -5.99
C HIS A 46 -0.74 1.44 -7.47
N LEU A 47 0.47 1.78 -7.92
CA LEU A 47 0.90 1.57 -9.31
C LEU A 47 1.24 0.10 -9.57
N ASP A 48 1.86 -0.55 -8.57
CA ASP A 48 2.20 -1.97 -8.63
C ASP A 48 1.47 -2.69 -7.48
N PRO A 49 0.57 -3.64 -7.76
CA PRO A 49 -0.03 -4.46 -6.71
C PRO A 49 1.07 -5.27 -6.01
N TRP A 50 1.10 -5.18 -4.68
CA TRP A 50 2.07 -5.91 -3.87
C TRP A 50 1.50 -7.27 -3.48
N TRP A 51 2.35 -8.30 -3.46
CA TRP A 51 1.97 -9.66 -3.03
C TRP A 51 1.38 -9.68 -1.62
N ASN A 52 1.91 -8.82 -0.76
CA ASN A 52 1.51 -8.70 0.62
C ASN A 52 0.46 -7.59 0.78
N LEU A 53 -0.79 -8.00 0.97
CA LEU A 53 -1.91 -7.08 1.19
C LEU A 53 -1.73 -6.25 2.46
N ALA A 54 -1.07 -6.78 3.50
CA ALA A 54 -0.81 -6.04 4.73
C ALA A 54 0.12 -4.84 4.48
N ALA A 55 1.13 -4.98 3.62
CA ALA A 55 2.01 -3.88 3.23
C ALA A 55 1.27 -2.80 2.42
N GLU A 56 0.35 -3.20 1.53
CA GLU A 56 -0.51 -2.25 0.81
C GLU A 56 -1.45 -1.51 1.77
N ASN A 57 -2.09 -2.23 2.68
CA ASN A 57 -2.98 -1.64 3.69
C ASN A 57 -2.20 -0.66 4.57
N GLN A 58 -1.02 -1.03 5.03
CA GLN A 58 -0.15 -0.14 5.80
C GLN A 58 0.22 1.14 5.02
N ALA A 59 0.46 1.05 3.72
CA ALA A 59 0.71 2.22 2.88
C ALA A 59 -0.53 3.11 2.75
N THR A 60 -1.71 2.52 2.61
CA THR A 60 -3.00 3.22 2.56
C THR A 60 -3.30 3.91 3.89
N ASP A 61 -3.02 3.27 5.02
CA ASP A 61 -3.27 3.77 6.36
C ASP A 61 -2.45 5.03 6.71
N ARG A 62 -1.47 5.39 5.88
CA ARG A 62 -0.76 6.67 6.00
C ARG A 62 -1.61 7.85 5.64
N ALA A 63 -2.50 7.68 4.67
CA ALA A 63 -3.51 8.67 4.28
C ALA A 63 -4.77 8.54 5.15
N HIS A 64 -5.15 7.30 5.50
CA HIS A 64 -6.32 7.00 6.32
C HIS A 64 -5.95 6.87 7.80
N ARG A 65 -5.60 7.99 8.42
CA ARG A 65 -5.12 8.06 9.80
C ARG A 65 -5.94 9.01 10.66
N ILE A 66 -5.75 8.94 11.98
CA ILE A 66 -6.31 9.94 12.92
C ILE A 66 -5.90 11.34 12.48
N GLY A 67 -6.86 12.22 12.28
CA GLY A 67 -6.68 13.57 11.72
C GLY A 67 -7.11 13.70 10.24
N GLN A 68 -7.43 12.59 9.56
CA GLN A 68 -8.04 12.62 8.23
C GLN A 68 -9.53 12.91 8.34
N ASN A 69 -9.97 14.04 7.78
CA ASN A 69 -11.36 14.48 7.80
C ASN A 69 -12.09 14.26 6.45
N ARG A 70 -11.37 13.72 5.45
CA ARG A 70 -11.90 13.46 4.11
C ARG A 70 -11.96 11.97 3.84
N ALA A 71 -12.90 11.56 2.99
CA ALA A 71 -12.92 10.20 2.49
C ALA A 71 -11.65 9.94 1.64
N VAL A 72 -10.98 8.83 1.90
CA VAL A 72 -9.80 8.41 1.13
C VAL A 72 -10.24 7.41 0.07
N THR A 73 -9.99 7.74 -1.19
CA THR A 73 -10.23 6.85 -2.33
C THR A 73 -8.94 6.14 -2.72
N VAL A 74 -9.00 4.81 -2.83
CA VAL A 74 -7.83 3.99 -3.18
C VAL A 74 -8.02 3.38 -4.56
N TYR A 75 -7.10 3.65 -5.46
CA TYR A 75 -7.01 3.03 -6.78
C TYR A 75 -5.86 2.03 -6.80
N LYS A 76 -6.14 0.84 -7.37
CA LYS A 76 -5.11 -0.16 -7.68
C LYS A 76 -5.05 -0.32 -9.18
N LEU A 77 -3.90 -0.02 -9.79
CA LEU A 77 -3.67 -0.26 -11.22
C LEU A 77 -3.19 -1.68 -11.41
N ILE A 78 -3.87 -2.42 -12.26
CA ILE A 78 -3.62 -3.85 -12.50
C ILE A 78 -3.48 -4.07 -14.00
N CYS A 79 -2.39 -4.71 -14.41
CA CYS A 79 -2.19 -5.10 -15.80
C CYS A 79 -3.11 -6.26 -16.15
N LYS A 80 -3.98 -6.04 -17.14
CA LYS A 80 -4.93 -7.05 -17.61
C LYS A 80 -4.20 -8.25 -18.26
N SER A 81 -4.71 -9.44 -18.00
CA SER A 81 -4.18 -10.71 -18.53
C SER A 81 -2.74 -11.01 -18.07
N THR A 82 -2.40 -10.59 -16.85
CA THR A 82 -1.12 -10.87 -16.23
C THR A 82 -1.27 -11.59 -14.88
N ILE A 83 -0.14 -11.95 -14.29
CA ILE A 83 -0.10 -12.51 -12.93
C ILE A 83 -0.73 -11.59 -11.88
N GLU A 84 -0.77 -10.27 -12.13
CA GLU A 84 -1.34 -9.30 -11.19
C GLU A 84 -2.83 -9.55 -10.96
N GLU A 85 -3.60 -9.89 -12.02
CA GLU A 85 -5.01 -10.26 -11.87
C GLU A 85 -5.17 -11.49 -10.97
N LYS A 86 -4.31 -12.50 -11.14
CA LYS A 86 -4.36 -13.72 -10.32
C LYS A 86 -4.02 -13.43 -8.87
N VAL A 87 -3.04 -12.56 -8.62
CA VAL A 87 -2.68 -12.10 -7.27
C VAL A 87 -3.89 -11.45 -6.58
N ILE A 88 -4.61 -10.57 -7.27
CA ILE A 88 -5.81 -9.93 -6.71
C ILE A 88 -6.92 -10.94 -6.41
N ILE A 89 -7.15 -11.90 -7.32
CA ILE A 89 -8.13 -12.97 -7.08
C ILE A 89 -7.76 -13.76 -5.82
N LEU A 90 -6.49 -14.10 -5.68
CA LEU A 90 -5.99 -14.86 -4.53
C LEU A 90 -6.09 -14.06 -3.22
N GLN A 91 -5.71 -12.78 -3.23
CA GLN A 91 -5.87 -11.88 -2.09
C GLN A 91 -7.33 -11.77 -1.64
N ASN A 92 -8.25 -11.60 -2.58
CA ASN A 92 -9.67 -11.52 -2.29
C ASN A 92 -10.22 -12.82 -1.68
N LYS A 93 -9.79 -13.98 -2.21
CA LYS A 93 -10.15 -15.28 -1.66
C LYS A 93 -9.67 -15.45 -0.22
N LYS A 94 -8.42 -15.13 0.06
CA LYS A 94 -7.85 -15.19 1.42
C LYS A 94 -8.56 -14.25 2.39
N LYS A 95 -8.87 -13.03 1.93
CA LYS A 95 -9.64 -12.06 2.73
C LYS A 95 -11.01 -12.60 3.13
N GLN A 96 -11.72 -13.27 2.21
CA GLN A 96 -13.02 -13.88 2.48
C GLN A 96 -12.92 -15.03 3.50
N LEU A 97 -11.80 -15.76 3.51
CA LEU A 97 -11.56 -16.86 4.45
C LEU A 97 -11.06 -16.38 5.83
N GLY A 98 -10.88 -15.07 6.02
CA GLY A 98 -10.38 -14.52 7.29
C GLY A 98 -8.88 -14.77 7.55
N GLU A 99 -8.15 -15.31 6.58
CA GLU A 99 -6.73 -15.70 6.72
C GLU A 99 -5.76 -14.51 6.72
N ILE A 100 -6.23 -13.28 6.45
CA ILE A 100 -5.38 -12.09 6.28
C ILE A 100 -5.33 -11.22 7.55
N ILE A 101 -5.95 -11.63 8.64
CA ILE A 101 -6.15 -10.73 9.79
C ILE A 101 -4.93 -10.65 10.71
N HIS A 102 -4.03 -11.63 10.71
CA HIS A 102 -2.85 -11.63 11.56
C HIS A 102 -1.65 -12.23 10.83
N ASP A 103 -0.54 -11.58 10.99
CA ASP A 103 0.84 -11.95 10.76
C ASP A 103 1.48 -11.37 9.50
N TYR A 104 1.99 -10.15 9.74
CA TYR A 104 3.18 -9.69 9.08
C TYR A 104 4.37 -10.40 9.75
N ASP A 105 4.62 -11.62 9.35
CA ASP A 105 5.83 -12.34 9.69
C ASP A 105 6.68 -12.43 8.41
N GLU A 106 7.84 -11.77 8.39
CA GLU A 106 8.74 -11.77 7.23
C GLU A 106 9.23 -13.18 6.88
N ASP A 107 9.13 -14.12 7.83
CA ASP A 107 9.56 -15.51 7.70
C ASP A 107 8.46 -16.47 7.24
N ASN A 108 7.21 -16.03 7.11
CA ASN A 108 6.11 -16.89 6.69
C ASN A 108 5.86 -16.76 5.19
N PRO A 109 5.83 -17.85 4.40
CA PRO A 109 5.54 -17.77 2.98
C PRO A 109 4.13 -17.20 2.76
N ILE A 110 4.05 -16.06 2.08
CA ILE A 110 2.80 -15.35 1.78
C ILE A 110 1.86 -16.21 0.95
N PHE A 111 2.41 -17.15 0.19
CA PHE A 111 1.69 -18.09 -0.66
C PHE A 111 2.04 -19.53 -0.32
N SER A 112 1.01 -20.39 -0.23
CA SER A 112 1.18 -21.83 -0.16
C SER A 112 1.67 -22.38 -1.51
N ASP A 113 2.15 -23.64 -1.53
CA ASP A 113 2.56 -24.29 -2.78
C ASP A 113 1.41 -24.38 -3.80
N ASP A 114 0.16 -24.49 -3.35
CA ASP A 114 -1.01 -24.50 -4.21
C ASP A 114 -1.34 -23.11 -4.75
N ASP A 115 -1.11 -22.05 -3.96
CA ASP A 115 -1.21 -20.67 -4.43
C ASP A 115 -0.19 -20.40 -5.56
N ILE A 116 1.05 -20.86 -5.38
CA ILE A 116 2.11 -20.72 -6.39
C ILE A 116 1.73 -21.46 -7.68
N LYS A 117 1.21 -22.67 -7.59
CA LYS A 117 0.73 -23.42 -8.77
C LYS A 117 -0.40 -22.66 -9.49
N PHE A 118 -1.34 -22.06 -8.74
CA PHE A 118 -2.42 -21.26 -9.32
C PHE A 118 -1.89 -20.02 -10.05
N LEU A 119 -0.87 -19.36 -9.50
CA LEU A 119 -0.27 -18.17 -10.10
C LEU A 119 0.48 -18.49 -11.41
N LEU A 120 1.15 -19.66 -11.48
CA LEU A 120 1.98 -20.07 -12.61
C LEU A 120 1.20 -20.76 -13.76
N ASN A 121 0.02 -21.28 -13.48
CA ASN A 121 -0.86 -21.87 -14.50
C ASN A 121 -1.78 -20.84 -15.14
#